data_af4b51570b3a02eac110f76fc967319a
#
_entry.id   af4b51570b3a02eac110f76fc967319a
#
_cell.length_a   1.000
_cell.length_b   1.000
_cell.length_c   1.000
_cell.angle_alpha   90.00
_cell.angle_beta   90.00
_cell.angle_gamma   90.00
#
_symmetry.space_group_name_H-M   'P 1'
#
loop_
_entity.id
_entity.type
_entity.pdbx_description
1 polymer ?
#
loop_
_entity_poly.entity_id
_entity_poly.type
_entity_poly.pdbx_seq_one_letter_code
_entity_poly.pdbx_strand_id
1 'polypeptide(L)'
;PYHSEFYAIPTYFVPVKHTGKLNLKEDSLKEIKEMLPKKIGIVTTAQHLHMIEEATEKLENIGFDTSVTKGGPRLAAAGQLLGCNSSSARRLKVDGFLYIGTGLFHPLTVALSTGKRVACVDPHNAKVSEADPKPFLKQRYAAISIAKDAKRWAVLFSN
;
A
#
# COMPACT_ATOMS: atom_id res chain seq x y z
N PRO A 1 13.90 -6.97 -7.42
CA PRO A 1 15.32 -6.90 -7.53
C PRO A 1 15.87 -6.08 -6.38
N TYR A 2 16.41 -6.81 -5.49
CA TYR A 2 17.04 -6.28 -4.31
C TYR A 2 18.49 -6.09 -4.69
N HIS A 3 19.06 -4.92 -4.42
CA HIS A 3 20.42 -4.60 -4.81
C HIS A 3 21.40 -5.33 -3.90
N SER A 4 21.68 -6.59 -4.20
CA SER A 4 22.66 -7.40 -3.48
C SER A 4 24.05 -6.76 -3.47
N GLU A 5 24.34 -5.92 -4.47
CA GLU A 5 25.57 -5.14 -4.59
C GLU A 5 25.83 -4.14 -3.46
N PHE A 6 24.81 -3.77 -2.69
CA PHE A 6 24.96 -2.91 -1.51
C PHE A 6 25.33 -3.66 -0.22
N TYR A 7 25.39 -4.98 -0.27
CA TYR A 7 25.72 -5.78 0.91
C TYR A 7 27.12 -6.33 0.81
N ALA A 8 27.92 -6.14 1.85
CA ALA A 8 29.28 -6.68 1.95
C ALA A 8 29.30 -8.23 2.02
N ILE A 9 28.17 -8.84 2.36
CA ILE A 9 27.99 -10.30 2.44
C ILE A 9 27.14 -10.74 1.24
N PRO A 10 27.52 -11.83 0.53
CA PRO A 10 26.68 -12.38 -0.52
C PRO A 10 25.25 -12.64 -0.04
N THR A 11 24.28 -11.94 -0.61
CA THR A 11 22.89 -11.97 -0.16
C THR A 11 21.98 -12.46 -1.28
N TYR A 12 21.19 -13.50 -1.00
CA TYR A 12 20.17 -14.01 -1.90
C TYR A 12 18.78 -13.74 -1.36
N PHE A 13 17.95 -13.08 -2.14
CA PHE A 13 16.56 -12.77 -1.78
C PHE A 13 15.62 -13.83 -2.35
N VAL A 14 15.02 -14.62 -1.47
CA VAL A 14 14.02 -15.63 -1.87
C VAL A 14 12.66 -14.95 -2.02
N PRO A 15 12.05 -14.94 -3.22
CA PRO A 15 10.72 -14.44 -3.41
C PRO A 15 9.70 -15.40 -2.77
N VAL A 16 9.01 -14.94 -1.75
CA VAL A 16 7.95 -15.71 -1.07
C VAL A 16 6.60 -15.23 -1.56
N LYS A 17 5.74 -16.17 -1.97
CA LYS A 17 4.34 -15.92 -2.32
C LYS A 17 3.45 -16.51 -1.23
N HIS A 18 2.39 -15.79 -0.91
CA HIS A 18 1.30 -16.34 -0.11
C HIS A 18 0.58 -17.44 -0.93
N THR A 19 0.31 -18.60 -0.32
CA THR A 19 -0.27 -19.75 -1.03
C THR A 19 -1.79 -19.70 -1.14
N GLY A 20 -2.46 -18.82 -0.39
CA GLY A 20 -3.91 -18.67 -0.41
C GLY A 20 -4.40 -17.90 -1.64
N LYS A 21 -5.67 -18.17 -1.98
CA LYS A 21 -6.39 -17.36 -2.99
C LYS A 21 -6.93 -16.09 -2.35
N LEU A 22 -7.24 -15.11 -3.19
CA LEU A 22 -7.89 -13.89 -2.76
C LEU A 22 -9.32 -14.19 -2.28
N ASN A 23 -9.59 -13.93 -1.00
CA ASN A 23 -10.91 -14.13 -0.43
C ASN A 23 -11.70 -12.81 -0.52
N LEU A 24 -12.21 -12.48 -1.71
CA LEU A 24 -13.12 -11.36 -1.94
C LEU A 24 -14.55 -11.91 -2.05
N LYS A 25 -15.32 -11.73 -0.97
CA LYS A 25 -16.73 -12.12 -0.89
C LYS A 25 -17.62 -10.98 -1.36
N GLU A 26 -18.90 -11.27 -1.62
CA GLU A 26 -19.89 -10.25 -2.02
C GLU A 26 -19.99 -9.11 -1.01
N ASP A 27 -20.00 -9.41 0.29
CA ASP A 27 -20.04 -8.39 1.35
C ASP A 27 -18.81 -7.48 1.29
N SER A 28 -17.61 -8.05 1.10
CA SER A 28 -16.37 -7.29 0.95
C SER A 28 -16.41 -6.39 -0.28
N LEU A 29 -16.93 -6.89 -1.40
CA LEU A 29 -17.09 -6.12 -2.63
C LEU A 29 -18.07 -4.96 -2.45
N LYS A 30 -19.17 -5.18 -1.70
CA LYS A 30 -20.13 -4.13 -1.36
C LYS A 30 -19.51 -3.05 -0.48
N GLU A 31 -18.79 -3.43 0.59
CA GLU A 31 -18.09 -2.49 1.45
C GLU A 31 -17.05 -1.66 0.67
N ILE A 32 -16.26 -2.29 -0.22
CA ILE A 32 -15.31 -1.60 -1.08
C ILE A 32 -16.02 -0.61 -2.00
N LYS A 33 -17.18 -0.98 -2.56
CA LYS A 33 -17.98 -0.12 -3.44
C LYS A 33 -18.56 1.10 -2.74
N GLU A 34 -18.93 0.96 -1.47
CA GLU A 34 -19.40 2.08 -0.63
C GLU A 34 -18.23 3.02 -0.21
N MET A 35 -17.04 2.46 -0.09
CA MET A 35 -15.85 3.17 0.41
C MET A 35 -15.08 3.91 -0.68
N LEU A 36 -14.97 3.34 -1.87
CA LEU A 36 -14.08 3.84 -2.92
C LEU A 36 -14.83 4.48 -4.09
N PRO A 37 -14.23 5.50 -4.74
CA PRO A 37 -14.72 6.04 -5.99
C PRO A 37 -14.58 5.02 -7.13
N LYS A 38 -15.23 5.29 -8.28
CA LYS A 38 -15.25 4.37 -9.43
C LYS A 38 -13.86 4.08 -10.00
N LYS A 39 -12.98 5.08 -10.07
CA LYS A 39 -11.64 4.97 -10.67
C LYS A 39 -10.60 4.72 -9.60
N ILE A 40 -10.05 3.52 -9.56
CA ILE A 40 -9.15 3.09 -8.49
C ILE A 40 -7.84 2.47 -8.99
N GLY A 41 -6.80 2.60 -8.17
CA GLY A 41 -5.56 1.86 -8.31
C GLY A 41 -5.54 0.62 -7.41
N ILE A 42 -5.00 -0.49 -7.89
CA ILE A 42 -4.79 -1.67 -7.06
C ILE A 42 -3.31 -1.78 -6.72
N VAL A 43 -3.02 -1.95 -5.43
CA VAL A 43 -1.66 -2.03 -4.89
C VAL A 43 -1.55 -3.10 -3.81
N THR A 44 -0.35 -3.68 -3.69
CA THR A 44 -0.08 -4.74 -2.73
C THR A 44 1.40 -4.88 -2.41
N THR A 45 1.75 -5.78 -1.53
CA THR A 45 3.13 -6.20 -1.26
C THR A 45 3.55 -7.40 -2.12
N ALA A 46 4.85 -7.69 -2.18
CA ALA A 46 5.41 -8.72 -3.07
C ALA A 46 4.73 -10.09 -2.94
N GLN A 47 4.36 -10.48 -1.71
CA GLN A 47 3.76 -11.79 -1.46
C GLN A 47 2.34 -11.99 -2.01
N HIS A 48 1.62 -10.90 -2.32
CA HIS A 48 0.23 -10.94 -2.80
C HIS A 48 0.07 -10.48 -4.25
N LEU A 49 1.15 -10.23 -4.99
CA LEU A 49 1.10 -9.75 -6.38
C LEU A 49 0.24 -10.61 -7.30
N HIS A 50 0.24 -11.93 -7.08
CA HIS A 50 -0.56 -12.88 -7.85
C HIS A 50 -2.08 -12.72 -7.66
N MET A 51 -2.51 -11.95 -6.66
CA MET A 51 -3.93 -11.70 -6.38
C MET A 51 -4.47 -10.48 -7.14
N ILE A 52 -3.60 -9.67 -7.76
CA ILE A 52 -4.01 -8.44 -8.45
C ILE A 52 -4.96 -8.74 -9.61
N GLU A 53 -4.65 -9.74 -10.43
CA GLU A 53 -5.44 -10.10 -11.59
C GLU A 53 -6.87 -10.50 -11.20
N GLU A 54 -7.01 -11.41 -10.22
CA GLU A 54 -8.30 -11.82 -9.68
C GLU A 54 -9.08 -10.65 -9.06
N ALA A 55 -8.38 -9.75 -8.35
CA ALA A 55 -9.01 -8.56 -7.77
C ALA A 55 -9.51 -7.61 -8.86
N THR A 56 -8.71 -7.39 -9.90
CA THR A 56 -9.06 -6.57 -11.07
C THR A 56 -10.35 -7.07 -11.69
N GLU A 57 -10.41 -8.35 -12.06
CA GLU A 57 -11.58 -8.96 -12.68
C GLU A 57 -12.85 -8.80 -11.81
N LYS A 58 -12.76 -9.14 -10.53
CA LYS A 58 -13.90 -9.03 -9.61
C LYS A 58 -14.40 -7.59 -9.44
N LEU A 59 -13.50 -6.62 -9.40
CA LEU A 59 -13.85 -5.21 -9.22
C LEU A 59 -14.43 -4.61 -10.51
N GLU A 60 -13.89 -4.94 -11.67
CA GLU A 60 -14.42 -4.50 -12.95
C GLU A 60 -15.82 -5.06 -13.22
N ASN A 61 -16.09 -6.30 -12.83
CA ASN A 61 -17.41 -6.92 -12.91
C ASN A 61 -18.49 -6.19 -12.08
N ILE A 62 -18.11 -5.46 -11.04
CA ILE A 62 -19.04 -4.64 -10.25
C ILE A 62 -18.97 -3.14 -10.59
N GLY A 63 -18.27 -2.77 -11.67
CA GLY A 63 -18.29 -1.45 -12.29
C GLY A 63 -17.17 -0.49 -11.90
N PHE A 64 -16.08 -0.96 -11.28
CA PHE A 64 -14.89 -0.15 -11.10
C PHE A 64 -14.09 0.00 -12.41
N ASP A 65 -13.38 1.12 -12.54
CA ASP A 65 -12.32 1.36 -13.53
C ASP A 65 -10.99 1.18 -12.79
N THR A 66 -10.34 0.06 -13.03
CA THR A 66 -9.13 -0.33 -12.30
C THR A 66 -7.86 0.02 -13.05
N SER A 67 -6.80 0.33 -12.33
CA SER A 67 -5.49 0.61 -12.91
C SER A 67 -4.38 0.06 -12.03
N VAL A 68 -3.36 -0.51 -12.67
CA VAL A 68 -2.16 -1.02 -12.02
C VAL A 68 -0.94 -0.55 -12.79
N THR A 69 0.10 -0.08 -12.11
CA THR A 69 1.33 0.34 -12.79
C THR A 69 2.59 -0.04 -12.03
N LYS A 70 3.68 -0.15 -12.76
CA LYS A 70 5.01 -0.36 -12.16
C LYS A 70 5.55 0.93 -11.58
N GLY A 71 6.10 0.86 -10.39
CA GLY A 71 6.76 1.98 -9.72
C GLY A 71 8.21 2.20 -10.15
N GLY A 72 9.01 2.74 -9.25
CA GLY A 72 10.43 3.02 -9.45
C GLY A 72 11.32 1.77 -9.51
N PRO A 73 12.64 1.94 -9.69
CA PRO A 73 13.57 0.84 -10.01
C PRO A 73 13.58 -0.30 -8.99
N ARG A 74 13.35 0.00 -7.70
CA ARG A 74 13.33 -1.00 -6.61
C ARG A 74 12.05 -1.83 -6.52
N LEU A 75 11.07 -1.57 -7.39
CA LEU A 75 9.81 -2.33 -7.45
C LEU A 75 9.86 -3.30 -8.64
N ALA A 76 9.75 -4.59 -8.34
CA ALA A 76 9.90 -5.65 -9.35
C ALA A 76 8.69 -5.73 -10.28
N ALA A 77 7.46 -5.48 -9.77
CA ALA A 77 6.21 -5.72 -10.47
C ALA A 77 5.26 -4.52 -10.41
N ALA A 78 4.28 -4.52 -11.31
CA ALA A 78 3.17 -3.57 -11.27
C ALA A 78 2.33 -3.78 -10.00
N GLY A 79 1.84 -2.68 -9.41
CA GLY A 79 1.08 -2.71 -8.16
C GLY A 79 1.90 -2.96 -6.90
N GLN A 80 3.18 -3.29 -7.01
CA GLN A 80 4.02 -3.57 -5.84
C GLN A 80 4.31 -2.31 -5.03
N LEU A 81 4.25 -2.45 -3.71
CA LEU A 81 4.68 -1.48 -2.72
C LEU A 81 5.87 -2.01 -1.90
N LEU A 82 6.67 -1.09 -1.41
CA LEU A 82 7.57 -1.29 -0.27
C LEU A 82 7.21 -0.26 0.79
N GLY A 83 7.53 -0.52 2.06
CA GLY A 83 7.21 0.39 3.16
C GLY A 83 7.77 1.80 2.98
N CYS A 84 8.88 1.93 2.27
CA CYS A 84 9.53 3.20 1.92
C CYS A 84 9.30 3.65 0.46
N ASN A 85 8.50 2.92 -0.33
CA ASN A 85 8.33 3.21 -1.76
C ASN A 85 6.90 2.92 -2.23
N SER A 86 6.12 3.99 -2.37
CA SER A 86 4.75 4.00 -2.93
C SER A 86 4.69 4.54 -4.36
N SER A 87 5.79 4.52 -5.10
CA SER A 87 5.84 5.13 -6.44
C SER A 87 4.90 4.49 -7.46
N SER A 88 4.53 3.22 -7.30
CA SER A 88 3.47 2.59 -8.10
C SER A 88 2.13 3.29 -7.91
N ALA A 89 1.75 3.62 -6.68
CA ALA A 89 0.52 4.38 -6.41
C ALA A 89 0.61 5.82 -6.92
N ARG A 90 1.70 6.53 -6.64
CA ARG A 90 1.86 7.95 -7.01
C ARG A 90 1.85 8.23 -8.51
N ARG A 91 2.16 7.23 -9.35
CA ARG A 91 2.14 7.35 -10.82
C ARG A 91 0.75 7.21 -11.42
N LEU A 92 -0.22 6.68 -10.67
CA LEU A 92 -1.57 6.46 -11.15
C LEU A 92 -2.43 7.73 -11.05
N LYS A 93 -3.15 8.01 -12.11
CA LYS A 93 -4.19 9.07 -12.16
C LYS A 93 -5.54 8.44 -11.84
N VAL A 94 -5.77 8.12 -10.57
CA VAL A 94 -6.98 7.47 -10.05
C VAL A 94 -7.52 8.27 -8.87
N ASP A 95 -8.72 7.98 -8.39
CA ASP A 95 -9.40 8.74 -7.34
C ASP A 95 -9.35 8.06 -5.97
N GLY A 96 -8.99 6.78 -5.92
CA GLY A 96 -8.81 6.00 -4.70
C GLY A 96 -7.93 4.78 -4.94
N PHE A 97 -7.70 4.00 -3.89
CA PHE A 97 -6.88 2.79 -3.97
C PHE A 97 -7.50 1.64 -3.21
N LEU A 98 -7.37 0.42 -3.78
CA LEU A 98 -7.51 -0.81 -3.03
C LEU A 98 -6.12 -1.37 -2.72
N TYR A 99 -5.86 -1.61 -1.43
CA TYR A 99 -4.70 -2.35 -0.96
C TYR A 99 -5.09 -3.79 -0.60
N ILE A 100 -4.37 -4.76 -1.15
CA ILE A 100 -4.54 -6.19 -0.83
C ILE A 100 -3.41 -6.60 0.12
N GLY A 101 -3.75 -7.00 1.34
CA GLY A 101 -2.76 -7.41 2.33
C GLY A 101 -3.17 -7.12 3.76
N THR A 102 -2.32 -7.52 4.69
CA THR A 102 -2.53 -7.33 6.13
C THR A 102 -1.78 -6.12 6.66
N GLY A 103 -2.26 -5.55 7.77
CA GLY A 103 -1.65 -4.43 8.45
C GLY A 103 -1.83 -3.09 7.73
N LEU A 104 -1.60 -2.01 8.48
CA LEU A 104 -1.86 -0.64 8.01
C LEU A 104 -0.62 0.11 7.52
N PHE A 105 0.59 -0.43 7.72
CA PHE A 105 1.83 0.29 7.40
C PHE A 105 1.96 0.67 5.92
N HIS A 106 1.78 -0.28 5.02
CA HIS A 106 1.87 -0.04 3.58
C HIS A 106 0.73 0.82 3.03
N PRO A 107 -0.55 0.54 3.36
CA PRO A 107 -1.64 1.36 2.83
C PRO A 107 -1.65 2.78 3.41
N LEU A 108 -1.21 3.00 4.65
CA LEU A 108 -1.00 4.35 5.19
C LEU A 108 0.04 5.14 4.38
N THR A 109 1.11 4.49 3.92
CA THR A 109 2.09 5.15 3.04
C THR A 109 1.45 5.60 1.73
N VAL A 110 0.52 4.82 1.16
CA VAL A 110 -0.25 5.21 -0.03
C VAL A 110 -1.16 6.40 0.28
N ALA A 111 -1.96 6.32 1.36
CA ALA A 111 -2.87 7.39 1.75
C ALA A 111 -2.12 8.71 1.98
N LEU A 112 -1.00 8.68 2.71
CA LEU A 112 -0.17 9.85 2.99
C LEU A 112 0.49 10.44 1.74
N SER A 113 0.98 9.60 0.83
CA SER A 113 1.73 10.05 -0.35
C SER A 113 0.86 10.49 -1.52
N THR A 114 -0.41 10.07 -1.55
CA THR A 114 -1.35 10.39 -2.63
C THR A 114 -2.46 11.34 -2.19
N GLY A 115 -2.72 11.46 -0.89
CA GLY A 115 -3.86 12.19 -0.34
C GLY A 115 -5.21 11.56 -0.64
N LYS A 116 -5.24 10.30 -1.10
CA LYS A 116 -6.44 9.62 -1.55
C LYS A 116 -6.90 8.57 -0.57
N ARG A 117 -8.20 8.24 -0.64
CA ARG A 117 -8.80 7.19 0.16
C ARG A 117 -8.22 5.83 -0.22
N VAL A 118 -7.93 5.00 0.77
CA VAL A 118 -7.37 3.66 0.57
C VAL A 118 -8.22 2.65 1.36
N ALA A 119 -8.93 1.80 0.65
CA ALA A 119 -9.55 0.61 1.24
C ALA A 119 -8.51 -0.51 1.30
N CYS A 120 -8.52 -1.27 2.38
CA CYS A 120 -7.66 -2.42 2.61
C CYS A 120 -8.51 -3.66 2.68
N VAL A 121 -8.15 -4.71 1.95
CA VAL A 121 -8.76 -6.03 2.09
C VAL A 121 -7.73 -7.03 2.56
N ASP A 122 -8.05 -7.72 3.65
CA ASP A 122 -7.25 -8.84 4.15
C ASP A 122 -7.57 -10.08 3.32
N PRO A 123 -6.60 -10.63 2.56
CA PRO A 123 -6.85 -11.77 1.68
C PRO A 123 -7.20 -13.07 2.42
N HIS A 124 -6.94 -13.17 3.72
CA HIS A 124 -7.22 -14.39 4.51
C HIS A 124 -8.67 -14.47 4.97
N ASN A 125 -9.20 -13.36 5.50
CA ASN A 125 -10.51 -13.34 6.15
C ASN A 125 -11.55 -12.47 5.44
N ALA A 126 -11.16 -11.83 4.33
CA ALA A 126 -11.98 -10.93 3.52
C ALA A 126 -12.43 -9.65 4.25
N LYS A 127 -11.83 -9.34 5.41
CA LYS A 127 -12.16 -8.13 6.17
C LYS A 127 -11.73 -6.90 5.38
N VAL A 128 -12.64 -5.95 5.24
CA VAL A 128 -12.38 -4.63 4.65
C VAL A 128 -12.16 -3.61 5.77
N SER A 129 -11.28 -2.66 5.54
CA SER A 129 -11.01 -1.54 6.44
C SER A 129 -10.48 -0.36 5.65
N GLU A 130 -10.44 0.82 6.25
CA GLU A 130 -9.85 2.02 5.66
C GLU A 130 -8.50 2.33 6.29
N ALA A 131 -7.52 2.69 5.47
CA ALA A 131 -6.26 3.24 5.95
C ALA A 131 -6.42 4.75 6.23
N ASP A 132 -6.93 5.10 7.41
CA ASP A 132 -7.10 6.50 7.82
C ASP A 132 -5.75 7.10 8.28
N PRO A 133 -5.20 8.09 7.56
CA PRO A 133 -3.95 8.75 7.94
C PRO A 133 -4.09 9.79 9.07
N LYS A 134 -5.32 10.18 9.44
CA LYS A 134 -5.56 11.27 10.41
C LYS A 134 -4.94 11.05 11.79
N PRO A 135 -5.05 9.86 12.43
CA PRO A 135 -4.41 9.63 13.73
C PRO A 135 -2.90 9.79 13.66
N PHE A 136 -2.27 9.28 12.60
CA PHE A 136 -0.83 9.41 12.36
C PHE A 136 -0.44 10.88 12.16
N LEU A 137 -1.15 11.62 11.32
CA LEU A 137 -0.90 13.05 11.09
C LEU A 137 -1.08 13.87 12.37
N LYS A 138 -2.12 13.60 13.15
CA LYS A 138 -2.36 14.27 14.44
C LYS A 138 -1.16 14.10 15.39
N GLN A 139 -0.65 12.87 15.50
CA GLN A 139 0.53 12.60 16.31
C GLN A 139 1.78 13.34 15.80
N ARG A 140 1.99 13.37 14.47
CA ARG A 140 3.11 14.09 13.86
C ARG A 140 3.03 15.59 14.05
N TYR A 141 1.86 16.19 13.87
CA TYR A 141 1.66 17.62 14.12
C TYR A 141 1.86 17.99 15.60
N ALA A 142 1.39 17.16 16.53
CA ALA A 142 1.65 17.36 17.96
C ALA A 142 3.16 17.33 18.26
N ALA A 143 3.89 16.35 17.72
CA ALA A 143 5.34 16.27 17.89
C ALA A 143 6.08 17.49 17.29
N ILE A 144 5.67 17.94 16.10
CA ILE A 144 6.23 19.14 15.45
C ILE A 144 5.94 20.38 16.30
N SER A 145 4.73 20.50 16.85
CA SER A 145 4.36 21.62 17.70
C SER A 145 5.22 21.70 18.95
N ILE A 146 5.49 20.57 19.60
CA ILE A 146 6.41 20.50 20.77
C ILE A 146 7.83 20.85 20.36
N ALA A 147 8.29 20.35 19.21
CA ALA A 147 9.64 20.57 18.73
C ALA A 147 9.90 22.02 18.29
N LYS A 148 8.86 22.78 17.92
CA LYS A 148 8.98 24.16 17.41
C LYS A 148 9.72 25.08 18.38
N ASP A 149 9.54 24.90 19.67
CA ASP A 149 10.13 25.74 20.69
C ASP A 149 11.48 25.19 21.22
N ALA A 150 11.98 24.11 20.64
CA ALA A 150 13.25 23.51 21.03
C ALA A 150 14.44 24.39 20.63
N LYS A 151 15.25 24.76 21.62
CA LYS A 151 16.47 25.56 21.43
C LYS A 151 17.73 24.71 21.20
N ARG A 152 17.66 23.41 21.53
CA ARG A 152 18.76 22.46 21.38
C ARG A 152 18.23 21.21 20.71
N TRP A 153 18.97 20.69 19.74
CA TRP A 153 18.62 19.52 18.94
C TRP A 153 19.73 18.49 19.02
N ALA A 154 19.37 17.24 19.15
CA ALA A 154 20.26 16.10 18.99
C ALA A 154 19.80 15.31 17.78
N VAL A 155 20.71 15.00 16.86
CA VAL A 155 20.45 14.16 15.69
C VAL A 155 21.11 12.82 15.95
N LEU A 156 20.31 11.76 15.96
CA LEU A 156 20.79 10.39 16.05
C LEU A 156 20.78 9.77 14.65
N PHE A 157 21.88 9.15 14.30
CA PHE A 157 21.98 8.39 13.05
C PHE A 157 22.68 7.05 13.33
N SER A 158 22.35 6.03 12.57
CA SER A 158 23.06 4.74 12.58
C SER A 158 23.81 4.57 11.27
N ASN A 159 25.00 3.99 11.38
CA ASN A 159 25.80 3.57 10.22
C ASN A 159 25.32 2.22 9.72
#